data_9b4251b464c957ca0ab8a5bed6bf9952
#
_entry.id   9b4251b464c957ca0ab8a5bed6bf9952
#
_cell.length_a   1.000
_cell.length_b   1.000
_cell.length_c   1.000
_cell.angle_alpha   90.00
_cell.angle_beta   90.00
_cell.angle_gamma   90.00
#
_symmetry.space_group_name_H-M   'P 1'
#
loop_
_entity.id
_entity.type
_entity.pdbx_description
1 polymer ?
#
loop_
_entity_poly.entity_id
_entity_poly.type
_entity_poly.pdbx_seq_one_letter_code
_entity_poly.pdbx_strand_id
1 'polypeptide(L)'
;MRKIFISASMTLLPFIFTNTLTAKTNLLELEKNIIDTRNAWLEDIKHNIINDTPKEGSEVAEQDRLISNEYINITGERKNLALADKSQNSGYLFNSYQTILFGEHDINLRNHSQYKEINLLHDTSTRAYDEKKQRTRSVDFILKDHFKRGRPYQVLNDEGHYIAGYSQIQGSSYPSGHTWNGFKQAAVLAMIFPEKGSETFNRAIEYGESRVIVGAHFATDTIASRVGNYYLLSQLLSDEKNTKFIVESAKNIRNDISSSCSNNIQNCLTVSSPITNDRIGYYGKKEIQDTPMIAPKNIPKTAGYLLRLRFPYLNNAQWNNILASTAYPSQSIAGWNIKENDPNSYWGLINLPTAYHGPAYLYENFIVNQNTNDFDIANFGKLDEWTNNIQGTGKLTKQGQGTLVLSGNNTFAGFTVNQGHLVLTGENKYSQKSYINGGIVTLKKTLNSSLDINKGALVLDNGKIGASVNINHHGLLTGNGSIHQLTANQGAVVAPGHSVGTINIVDSVSFAPDSHYLVEINPAGKNDKIISQGSASLKGGTVSVTLENQNSPLSKQDINQLFDTQYTILTAQKGIDGQFDA
;
A
#
# COMPACT_ATOMS: atom_id res chain seq x y z
N MET A 1 16.56 63.83 -20.42
CA MET A 1 15.43 63.00 -19.96
C MET A 1 14.77 62.35 -21.16
N ARG A 2 15.09 61.12 -21.48
CA ARG A 2 14.39 60.30 -22.50
C ARG A 2 13.88 59.07 -21.79
N LYS A 3 12.55 58.93 -21.72
CA LYS A 3 11.90 57.69 -21.25
C LYS A 3 11.89 56.72 -22.40
N ILE A 4 12.44 55.51 -22.18
CA ILE A 4 12.32 54.37 -23.09
C ILE A 4 11.19 53.52 -22.53
N PHE A 5 10.08 53.43 -23.29
CA PHE A 5 9.04 52.42 -23.10
C PHE A 5 9.48 51.15 -23.83
N ILE A 6 9.64 50.04 -23.10
CA ILE A 6 9.74 48.71 -23.68
C ILE A 6 8.36 48.05 -23.53
N SER A 7 7.67 47.85 -24.63
CA SER A 7 6.44 47.07 -24.68
C SER A 7 6.80 45.59 -24.61
N ALA A 8 6.39 44.94 -23.54
CA ALA A 8 6.36 43.49 -23.47
C ALA A 8 4.97 43.00 -23.90
N SER A 9 4.85 42.60 -25.14
CA SER A 9 3.66 41.88 -25.60
C SER A 9 4.03 40.81 -26.60
N MET A 10 3.39 39.67 -26.44
CA MET A 10 3.32 38.52 -27.34
C MET A 10 4.51 37.54 -27.39
N THR A 11 4.49 36.55 -26.48
CA THR A 11 5.02 35.19 -26.80
C THR A 11 4.39 34.09 -25.92
N LEU A 12 3.12 34.17 -25.56
CA LEU A 12 2.46 33.14 -24.73
C LEU A 12 1.51 32.17 -25.47
N LEU A 13 1.27 32.39 -26.77
CA LEU A 13 0.32 31.56 -27.53
C LEU A 13 0.90 30.31 -28.24
N PRO A 14 2.19 30.18 -28.57
CA PRO A 14 2.65 28.96 -29.26
C PRO A 14 2.85 27.76 -28.30
N PHE A 15 3.08 27.99 -27.01
CA PHE A 15 3.39 26.88 -26.07
C PHE A 15 2.17 26.02 -25.71
N ILE A 16 0.99 26.58 -25.62
CA ILE A 16 -0.25 25.85 -25.28
C ILE A 16 -0.69 24.97 -26.45
N PHE A 17 -0.58 25.49 -27.68
CA PHE A 17 -0.97 24.75 -28.89
C PHE A 17 -0.02 23.62 -29.26
N THR A 18 1.27 23.78 -29.02
CA THR A 18 2.26 22.73 -29.28
C THR A 18 2.16 21.58 -28.27
N ASN A 19 1.91 21.88 -26.99
CA ASN A 19 1.73 20.84 -25.96
C ASN A 19 0.45 20.01 -26.17
N THR A 20 -0.66 20.62 -26.56
CA THR A 20 -1.90 19.89 -26.85
C THR A 20 -1.81 19.07 -28.14
N LEU A 21 -1.09 19.53 -29.14
CA LEU A 21 -0.90 18.81 -30.40
C LEU A 21 0.05 17.61 -30.22
N THR A 22 1.13 17.76 -29.46
CA THR A 22 2.07 16.68 -29.14
C THR A 22 1.44 15.62 -28.23
N ALA A 23 0.68 16.01 -27.21
CA ALA A 23 -0.04 15.08 -26.33
C ALA A 23 -1.10 14.28 -27.12
N LYS A 24 -1.87 14.92 -28.01
CA LYS A 24 -2.89 14.27 -28.83
C LYS A 24 -2.28 13.30 -29.85
N THR A 25 -1.15 13.66 -30.46
CA THR A 25 -0.41 12.80 -31.39
C THR A 25 0.13 11.58 -30.65
N ASN A 26 0.61 11.76 -29.42
CA ASN A 26 1.13 10.67 -28.60
C ASN A 26 0.01 9.67 -28.22
N LEU A 27 -1.17 10.12 -27.80
CA LEU A 27 -2.31 9.25 -27.47
C LEU A 27 -2.74 8.38 -28.67
N LEU A 28 -2.84 8.94 -29.86
CA LEU A 28 -3.20 8.20 -31.07
C LEU A 28 -2.17 7.11 -31.42
N GLU A 29 -0.88 7.37 -31.23
CA GLU A 29 0.17 6.37 -31.41
C GLU A 29 0.03 5.22 -30.39
N LEU A 30 -0.21 5.55 -29.11
CA LEU A 30 -0.40 4.56 -28.06
C LEU A 30 -1.64 3.69 -28.31
N GLU A 31 -2.76 4.30 -28.69
CA GLU A 31 -3.97 3.55 -29.06
C GLU A 31 -3.71 2.61 -30.23
N LYS A 32 -2.96 3.05 -31.26
CA LYS A 32 -2.59 2.22 -32.40
C LYS A 32 -1.77 1.00 -31.95
N ASN A 33 -0.77 1.20 -31.11
CA ASN A 33 0.06 0.11 -30.60
C ASN A 33 -0.79 -0.93 -29.81
N ILE A 34 -1.75 -0.48 -29.02
CA ILE A 34 -2.70 -1.35 -28.33
C ILE A 34 -3.57 -2.10 -29.34
N ILE A 35 -4.11 -1.42 -30.35
CA ILE A 35 -4.94 -2.03 -31.40
C ILE A 35 -4.18 -3.15 -32.12
N ASP A 36 -2.90 -2.96 -32.38
CA ASP A 36 -2.06 -3.95 -33.06
C ASP A 36 -1.80 -5.21 -32.20
N THR A 37 -1.87 -5.11 -30.88
CA THR A 37 -1.55 -6.19 -29.93
C THR A 37 -2.75 -6.83 -29.23
N ARG A 38 -3.85 -6.11 -29.08
CA ARG A 38 -5.01 -6.51 -28.23
C ARG A 38 -5.69 -7.83 -28.66
N ASN A 39 -5.63 -8.20 -29.94
CA ASN A 39 -6.20 -9.48 -30.39
C ASN A 39 -5.35 -10.65 -29.90
N ALA A 40 -4.02 -10.52 -29.82
CA ALA A 40 -3.15 -11.50 -29.20
C ALA A 40 -3.48 -11.65 -27.70
N TRP A 41 -3.75 -10.54 -27.00
CA TRP A 41 -4.19 -10.57 -25.60
C TRP A 41 -5.55 -11.29 -25.42
N LEU A 42 -6.48 -11.09 -26.37
CA LEU A 42 -7.76 -11.81 -26.36
C LEU A 42 -7.55 -13.33 -26.49
N GLU A 43 -6.70 -13.77 -27.42
CA GLU A 43 -6.42 -15.20 -27.60
C GLU A 43 -5.71 -15.77 -26.35
N ASP A 44 -4.82 -15.01 -25.76
CA ASP A 44 -4.16 -15.41 -24.50
C ASP A 44 -5.18 -15.56 -23.35
N ILE A 45 -6.13 -14.62 -23.23
CA ILE A 45 -7.22 -14.72 -22.25
C ILE A 45 -8.04 -15.99 -22.45
N LYS A 46 -8.43 -16.31 -23.68
CA LYS A 46 -9.25 -17.49 -23.99
C LYS A 46 -8.57 -18.80 -23.64
N HIS A 47 -7.26 -18.91 -23.87
CA HIS A 47 -6.56 -20.18 -23.85
C HIS A 47 -5.65 -20.39 -22.64
N ASN A 48 -5.14 -19.30 -22.04
CA ASN A 48 -4.11 -19.37 -21.01
C ASN A 48 -4.51 -18.73 -19.68
N ILE A 49 -5.42 -17.74 -19.69
CA ILE A 49 -5.66 -16.87 -18.50
C ILE A 49 -6.97 -17.22 -17.80
N ILE A 50 -8.12 -17.18 -18.50
CA ILE A 50 -9.44 -17.43 -17.90
C ILE A 50 -9.78 -18.92 -17.94
N ASN A 51 -9.28 -19.64 -18.93
CA ASN A 51 -9.59 -21.06 -19.15
C ASN A 51 -11.09 -21.38 -19.32
N ASP A 52 -11.41 -22.66 -19.34
CA ASP A 52 -12.78 -23.15 -19.48
C ASP A 52 -13.65 -22.82 -18.26
N THR A 53 -14.95 -22.82 -18.47
CA THR A 53 -15.95 -22.80 -17.39
C THR A 53 -15.83 -24.06 -16.53
N PRO A 54 -16.19 -24.00 -15.23
CA PRO A 54 -16.26 -25.21 -14.41
C PRO A 54 -17.10 -26.29 -15.07
N LYS A 55 -16.54 -27.49 -15.14
CA LYS A 55 -17.26 -28.66 -15.74
C LYS A 55 -18.33 -29.12 -14.77
N GLU A 56 -19.50 -29.46 -15.30
CA GLU A 56 -20.59 -30.07 -14.53
C GLU A 56 -20.09 -31.32 -13.77
N GLY A 57 -20.50 -31.45 -12.49
CA GLY A 57 -20.05 -32.50 -11.60
C GLY A 57 -18.63 -32.35 -11.05
N SER A 58 -17.91 -31.26 -11.38
CA SER A 58 -16.62 -30.97 -10.75
C SER A 58 -16.80 -30.32 -9.36
N GLU A 59 -15.79 -30.47 -8.50
CA GLU A 59 -15.77 -29.82 -7.18
C GLU A 59 -15.99 -28.32 -7.27
N VAL A 60 -15.42 -27.65 -8.27
CA VAL A 60 -15.57 -26.21 -8.49
C VAL A 60 -16.99 -25.85 -8.89
N ALA A 61 -17.65 -26.65 -9.73
CA ALA A 61 -19.06 -26.42 -10.09
C ALA A 61 -19.96 -26.58 -8.86
N GLU A 62 -19.66 -27.52 -7.97
CA GLU A 62 -20.35 -27.70 -6.70
C GLU A 62 -20.10 -26.53 -5.75
N GLN A 63 -18.87 -26.03 -5.65
CA GLN A 63 -18.57 -24.81 -4.87
C GLN A 63 -19.33 -23.60 -5.41
N ASP A 64 -19.40 -23.40 -6.72
CA ASP A 64 -20.21 -22.35 -7.36
C ASP A 64 -21.69 -22.45 -6.97
N ARG A 65 -22.23 -23.68 -6.96
CA ARG A 65 -23.61 -23.96 -6.56
C ARG A 65 -23.86 -23.62 -5.08
N LEU A 66 -22.97 -24.09 -4.19
CA LEU A 66 -23.05 -23.83 -2.75
C LEU A 66 -22.98 -22.33 -2.44
N ILE A 67 -22.04 -21.61 -3.06
CA ILE A 67 -21.92 -20.15 -2.90
C ILE A 67 -23.18 -19.46 -3.42
N SER A 68 -23.70 -19.85 -4.58
CA SER A 68 -24.94 -19.28 -5.12
C SER A 68 -26.11 -19.45 -4.17
N ASN A 69 -26.29 -20.65 -3.60
CA ASN A 69 -27.34 -20.94 -2.63
C ASN A 69 -27.19 -20.15 -1.31
N GLU A 70 -25.97 -19.97 -0.83
CA GLU A 70 -25.69 -19.16 0.37
C GLU A 70 -26.00 -17.68 0.11
N TYR A 71 -25.49 -17.14 -0.99
CA TYR A 71 -25.53 -15.72 -1.28
C TYR A 71 -26.91 -15.19 -1.65
N ILE A 72 -27.73 -16.02 -2.27
CA ILE A 72 -29.10 -15.65 -2.59
C ILE A 72 -29.96 -15.40 -1.35
N ASN A 73 -29.60 -16.03 -0.23
CA ASN A 73 -30.27 -15.90 1.05
C ASN A 73 -29.77 -14.72 1.90
N ILE A 74 -28.76 -13.98 1.42
CA ILE A 74 -28.29 -12.76 2.08
C ILE A 74 -29.42 -11.74 2.15
N THR A 75 -29.58 -11.11 3.32
CA THR A 75 -30.61 -10.11 3.63
C THR A 75 -30.02 -8.79 4.13
N GLY A 76 -30.85 -7.82 4.50
CA GLY A 76 -30.42 -6.56 5.08
C GLY A 76 -29.68 -5.63 4.11
N GLU A 77 -28.78 -4.82 4.63
CA GLU A 77 -28.08 -3.77 3.87
C GLU A 77 -27.30 -4.33 2.68
N ARG A 78 -26.65 -5.48 2.85
CA ARG A 78 -25.90 -6.11 1.75
C ARG A 78 -26.79 -6.53 0.58
N LYS A 79 -28.02 -7.00 0.85
CA LYS A 79 -29.02 -7.29 -0.20
C LYS A 79 -29.49 -6.02 -0.88
N ASN A 80 -29.75 -4.96 -0.10
CA ASN A 80 -30.18 -3.67 -0.63
C ASN A 80 -29.11 -3.07 -1.56
N LEU A 81 -27.82 -3.14 -1.18
CA LEU A 81 -26.72 -2.74 -2.02
C LEU A 81 -26.66 -3.57 -3.30
N ALA A 82 -26.83 -4.89 -3.22
CA ALA A 82 -26.81 -5.76 -4.38
C ALA A 82 -27.96 -5.46 -5.37
N LEU A 83 -29.13 -5.06 -4.88
CA LEU A 83 -30.26 -4.60 -5.69
C LEU A 83 -29.98 -3.22 -6.32
N ALA A 84 -29.34 -2.31 -5.62
CA ALA A 84 -28.91 -1.02 -6.18
C ALA A 84 -27.84 -1.24 -7.27
N ASP A 85 -26.88 -2.13 -7.04
CA ASP A 85 -25.84 -2.54 -8.00
C ASP A 85 -26.40 -3.25 -9.26
N LYS A 86 -27.66 -3.65 -9.24
CA LYS A 86 -28.36 -4.19 -10.41
C LYS A 86 -28.44 -3.18 -11.54
N SER A 87 -28.58 -1.90 -11.21
CA SER A 87 -28.65 -0.83 -12.20
C SER A 87 -27.38 -0.78 -13.03
N GLN A 88 -27.51 -0.89 -14.34
CA GLN A 88 -26.40 -0.68 -15.30
C GLN A 88 -26.11 0.80 -15.55
N ASN A 89 -26.76 1.71 -14.80
CA ASN A 89 -26.45 3.12 -14.92
C ASN A 89 -24.97 3.36 -14.57
N SER A 90 -24.17 3.64 -15.59
CA SER A 90 -22.73 3.91 -15.45
C SER A 90 -22.45 5.10 -14.51
N GLY A 91 -23.45 5.97 -14.28
CA GLY A 91 -23.41 7.04 -13.29
C GLY A 91 -23.44 6.52 -11.87
N TYR A 92 -24.32 5.57 -11.53
CA TYR A 92 -24.46 5.04 -10.17
C TYR A 92 -23.14 4.44 -9.65
N LEU A 93 -22.54 3.51 -10.41
CA LEU A 93 -21.30 2.87 -10.00
C LEU A 93 -20.15 3.87 -9.89
N PHE A 94 -20.03 4.79 -10.85
CA PHE A 94 -19.01 5.83 -10.79
C PHE A 94 -19.18 6.74 -9.57
N ASN A 95 -20.41 7.14 -9.24
CA ASN A 95 -20.67 7.95 -8.06
C ASN A 95 -20.29 7.21 -6.78
N SER A 96 -20.50 5.88 -6.72
CA SER A 96 -20.04 5.10 -5.57
C SER A 96 -18.51 5.12 -5.43
N TYR A 97 -17.77 5.09 -6.53
CA TYR A 97 -16.32 5.28 -6.51
C TYR A 97 -15.91 6.70 -6.11
N GLN A 98 -16.61 7.73 -6.60
CA GLN A 98 -16.33 9.12 -6.19
C GLN A 98 -16.51 9.31 -4.68
N THR A 99 -17.56 8.74 -4.10
CA THR A 99 -17.76 8.76 -2.64
C THR A 99 -16.61 8.07 -1.89
N ILE A 100 -16.10 6.94 -2.41
CA ILE A 100 -14.94 6.24 -1.85
C ILE A 100 -13.68 7.11 -1.91
N LEU A 101 -13.47 7.83 -3.01
CA LEU A 101 -12.29 8.66 -3.21
C LEU A 101 -12.36 9.97 -2.42
N PHE A 102 -13.49 10.67 -2.49
CA PHE A 102 -13.59 12.07 -2.12
C PHE A 102 -14.64 12.35 -1.04
N GLY A 103 -15.38 11.33 -0.56
CA GLY A 103 -16.45 11.54 0.40
C GLY A 103 -17.52 12.50 -0.15
N GLU A 104 -17.74 13.61 0.57
CA GLU A 104 -18.72 14.64 0.21
C GLU A 104 -18.14 15.76 -0.68
N HIS A 105 -16.85 15.72 -1.01
CA HIS A 105 -16.25 16.72 -1.88
C HIS A 105 -16.79 16.61 -3.32
N ASP A 106 -17.28 17.71 -3.87
CA ASP A 106 -17.80 17.78 -5.24
C ASP A 106 -16.65 17.91 -6.26
N ILE A 107 -16.08 16.79 -6.64
CA ILE A 107 -14.99 16.67 -7.60
C ILE A 107 -15.52 16.11 -8.92
N ASN A 108 -15.60 16.94 -9.98
CA ASN A 108 -16.11 16.50 -11.28
C ASN A 108 -15.03 15.86 -12.15
N LEU A 109 -14.58 14.66 -11.75
CA LEU A 109 -13.51 13.94 -12.43
C LEU A 109 -13.86 13.56 -13.89
N ARG A 110 -15.12 13.18 -14.17
CA ARG A 110 -15.56 12.75 -15.52
C ARG A 110 -15.43 13.83 -16.60
N ASN A 111 -15.49 15.09 -16.24
CA ASN A 111 -15.38 16.18 -17.20
C ASN A 111 -13.94 16.55 -17.53
N HIS A 112 -12.98 16.09 -16.73
CA HIS A 112 -11.57 16.35 -16.96
C HIS A 112 -11.08 15.69 -18.26
N SER A 113 -10.35 16.42 -19.10
CA SER A 113 -9.89 15.93 -20.41
C SER A 113 -8.94 14.74 -20.27
N GLN A 114 -7.95 14.83 -19.41
CA GLN A 114 -6.98 13.75 -19.19
C GLN A 114 -7.61 12.49 -18.54
N TYR A 115 -8.66 12.65 -17.73
CA TYR A 115 -9.43 11.50 -17.27
C TYR A 115 -10.05 10.73 -18.45
N LYS A 116 -10.65 11.47 -19.41
CA LYS A 116 -11.22 10.86 -20.62
C LYS A 116 -10.16 10.18 -21.48
N GLU A 117 -8.96 10.75 -21.55
CA GLU A 117 -7.83 10.18 -22.29
C GLU A 117 -7.30 8.88 -21.65
N ILE A 118 -7.09 8.85 -20.32
CA ILE A 118 -6.72 7.62 -19.61
C ILE A 118 -7.81 6.56 -19.76
N ASN A 119 -9.09 6.96 -19.60
CA ASN A 119 -10.20 6.05 -19.75
C ASN A 119 -10.30 5.51 -21.19
N LEU A 120 -10.05 6.31 -22.22
CA LEU A 120 -10.03 5.90 -23.61
C LEU A 120 -8.90 4.90 -23.87
N LEU A 121 -7.69 5.18 -23.40
CA LEU A 121 -6.53 4.30 -23.55
C LEU A 121 -6.82 2.92 -22.91
N HIS A 122 -7.39 2.91 -21.70
CA HIS A 122 -7.78 1.69 -21.02
C HIS A 122 -8.97 0.99 -21.69
N ASP A 123 -9.99 1.73 -22.16
CA ASP A 123 -11.11 1.14 -22.92
C ASP A 123 -10.61 0.46 -24.19
N THR A 124 -9.65 1.07 -24.90
CA THR A 124 -9.01 0.48 -26.08
C THR A 124 -8.34 -0.87 -25.76
N SER A 125 -7.67 -0.99 -24.60
CA SER A 125 -7.03 -2.24 -24.16
C SER A 125 -8.02 -3.35 -23.78
N THR A 126 -9.26 -3.00 -23.44
CA THR A 126 -10.33 -3.94 -23.06
C THR A 126 -11.25 -4.33 -24.23
N ARG A 127 -10.90 -3.92 -25.45
CA ARG A 127 -11.63 -4.26 -26.68
C ARG A 127 -10.76 -5.08 -27.62
N ALA A 128 -11.39 -5.88 -28.47
CA ALA A 128 -10.72 -6.65 -29.51
C ALA A 128 -11.60 -6.72 -30.76
N TYR A 129 -11.00 -7.06 -31.91
CA TYR A 129 -11.75 -7.31 -33.13
C TYR A 129 -12.41 -8.70 -33.07
N ASP A 130 -13.72 -8.73 -33.21
CA ASP A 130 -14.53 -9.95 -33.26
C ASP A 130 -14.69 -10.37 -34.72
N GLU A 131 -13.94 -11.35 -35.15
CA GLU A 131 -14.00 -11.87 -36.54
C GLU A 131 -15.38 -12.42 -36.91
N LYS A 132 -16.09 -13.04 -35.95
CA LYS A 132 -17.44 -13.60 -36.21
C LYS A 132 -18.48 -12.48 -36.43
N LYS A 133 -18.32 -11.35 -35.79
CA LYS A 133 -19.22 -10.20 -35.89
C LYS A 133 -18.67 -9.07 -36.78
N GLN A 134 -17.46 -9.21 -37.32
CA GLN A 134 -16.79 -8.25 -38.20
C GLN A 134 -16.76 -6.82 -37.61
N ARG A 135 -16.50 -6.70 -36.31
CA ARG A 135 -16.43 -5.40 -35.61
C ARG A 135 -15.64 -5.50 -34.30
N THR A 136 -15.16 -4.34 -33.85
CA THR A 136 -14.55 -4.21 -32.51
C THR A 136 -15.61 -4.27 -31.42
N ARG A 137 -15.40 -5.12 -30.41
CA ARG A 137 -16.30 -5.35 -29.28
C ARG A 137 -15.50 -5.36 -27.97
N SER A 138 -16.18 -5.14 -26.85
CA SER A 138 -15.59 -5.39 -25.54
C SER A 138 -15.26 -6.90 -25.39
N VAL A 139 -14.13 -7.20 -24.79
CA VAL A 139 -13.58 -8.56 -24.66
C VAL A 139 -14.56 -9.48 -23.92
N ASP A 140 -15.25 -9.00 -22.87
CA ASP A 140 -16.24 -9.80 -22.13
C ASP A 140 -17.39 -10.33 -23.03
N PHE A 141 -17.84 -9.54 -24.00
CA PHE A 141 -18.87 -9.99 -24.95
C PHE A 141 -18.34 -11.05 -25.91
N ILE A 142 -17.09 -10.95 -26.35
CA ILE A 142 -16.47 -11.95 -27.22
C ILE A 142 -16.29 -13.25 -26.44
N LEU A 143 -15.87 -13.18 -25.18
CA LEU A 143 -15.72 -14.32 -24.28
C LEU A 143 -17.06 -15.00 -23.98
N LYS A 144 -18.15 -14.22 -23.80
CA LYS A 144 -19.52 -14.78 -23.65
C LYS A 144 -19.95 -15.64 -24.85
N ASP A 145 -19.66 -15.15 -26.06
CA ASP A 145 -19.94 -15.87 -27.29
C ASP A 145 -19.06 -17.13 -27.47
N HIS A 146 -17.88 -17.13 -26.82
CA HIS A 146 -16.95 -18.27 -26.82
C HIS A 146 -17.37 -19.35 -25.80
N PHE A 147 -17.56 -19.00 -24.53
CA PHE A 147 -17.78 -19.96 -23.44
C PHE A 147 -19.23 -20.43 -23.30
N LYS A 148 -20.22 -19.63 -23.62
CA LYS A 148 -21.66 -19.96 -23.69
C LYS A 148 -22.24 -20.62 -22.43
N ARG A 149 -21.77 -20.24 -21.22
CA ARG A 149 -22.25 -20.80 -19.96
C ARG A 149 -23.68 -20.35 -19.64
N GLY A 150 -24.53 -21.28 -19.18
CA GLY A 150 -25.87 -21.02 -18.65
C GLY A 150 -25.80 -20.17 -17.36
N ARG A 151 -26.86 -19.42 -17.04
CA ARG A 151 -26.94 -18.63 -15.80
C ARG A 151 -27.41 -19.48 -14.61
N PRO A 152 -27.09 -19.05 -13.36
CA PRO A 152 -27.53 -19.79 -12.17
C PRO A 152 -29.03 -20.13 -12.18
N TYR A 153 -29.89 -19.16 -12.51
CA TYR A 153 -31.34 -19.40 -12.56
C TYR A 153 -31.77 -20.42 -13.61
N GLN A 154 -31.00 -20.60 -14.67
CA GLN A 154 -31.27 -21.60 -15.72
C GLN A 154 -30.80 -23.00 -15.30
N VAL A 155 -29.61 -23.06 -14.69
CA VAL A 155 -28.95 -24.31 -14.28
C VAL A 155 -29.55 -24.86 -12.99
N LEU A 156 -29.85 -23.98 -12.02
CA LEU A 156 -30.35 -24.37 -10.68
C LEU A 156 -31.89 -24.49 -10.61
N ASN A 157 -32.62 -24.04 -11.63
CA ASN A 157 -34.07 -24.09 -11.66
C ASN A 157 -34.60 -25.54 -11.74
N ASP A 158 -33.89 -26.41 -12.43
CA ASP A 158 -34.20 -27.83 -12.53
C ASP A 158 -34.06 -28.55 -11.18
N GLU A 159 -33.35 -27.96 -10.21
CA GLU A 159 -33.14 -28.47 -8.84
C GLU A 159 -34.08 -27.84 -7.81
N GLY A 160 -35.05 -27.01 -8.23
CA GLY A 160 -35.98 -26.33 -7.30
C GLY A 160 -35.44 -25.08 -6.63
N HIS A 161 -34.30 -24.57 -7.04
CA HIS A 161 -33.68 -23.36 -6.49
C HIS A 161 -34.05 -22.10 -7.29
N TYR A 162 -35.34 -21.79 -7.37
CA TYR A 162 -35.86 -20.64 -8.11
C TYR A 162 -35.44 -19.30 -7.46
N ILE A 163 -34.72 -18.50 -8.21
CA ILE A 163 -34.30 -17.14 -7.83
C ILE A 163 -35.31 -16.14 -8.41
N ALA A 164 -36.29 -15.76 -7.61
CA ALA A 164 -37.30 -14.79 -8.00
C ALA A 164 -36.65 -13.43 -8.35
N GLY A 165 -36.96 -12.95 -9.57
CA GLY A 165 -36.61 -11.58 -10.02
C GLY A 165 -35.55 -11.43 -11.09
N TYR A 166 -34.91 -12.51 -11.58
CA TYR A 166 -33.89 -12.47 -12.63
C TYR A 166 -34.14 -13.42 -13.81
N SER A 167 -35.34 -13.89 -13.98
CA SER A 167 -35.73 -14.87 -15.02
C SER A 167 -35.64 -14.38 -16.48
N GLN A 168 -35.13 -13.16 -16.72
CA GLN A 168 -35.17 -12.55 -18.06
C GLN A 168 -33.81 -12.12 -18.65
N ILE A 169 -32.68 -12.32 -17.95
CA ILE A 169 -31.38 -11.97 -18.51
C ILE A 169 -30.97 -13.05 -19.49
N GLN A 170 -31.06 -12.76 -20.78
CA GLN A 170 -30.62 -13.68 -21.84
C GLN A 170 -29.08 -13.66 -22.00
N GLY A 171 -28.57 -14.73 -22.63
CA GLY A 171 -27.16 -14.85 -23.00
C GLY A 171 -26.25 -15.43 -21.89
N SER A 172 -25.02 -15.72 -22.27
CA SER A 172 -24.02 -16.40 -21.44
C SER A 172 -23.74 -15.64 -20.12
N SER A 173 -23.58 -16.39 -19.04
CA SER A 173 -23.16 -15.85 -17.74
C SER A 173 -21.67 -15.52 -17.67
N TYR A 174 -20.82 -16.23 -18.39
CA TYR A 174 -19.38 -16.24 -18.23
C TYR A 174 -18.64 -15.51 -19.36
N PRO A 175 -17.78 -14.53 -19.03
CA PRO A 175 -17.60 -13.86 -17.73
C PRO A 175 -18.71 -12.83 -17.44
N SER A 176 -18.75 -12.28 -16.21
CA SER A 176 -19.74 -11.27 -15.80
C SER A 176 -19.46 -9.88 -16.38
N GLY A 177 -20.35 -9.37 -17.25
CA GLY A 177 -20.18 -8.04 -17.87
C GLY A 177 -20.27 -6.88 -16.87
N HIS A 178 -21.11 -6.97 -15.82
CA HIS A 178 -21.16 -5.95 -14.76
C HIS A 178 -19.83 -5.90 -14.00
N THR A 179 -19.34 -7.07 -13.55
CA THR A 179 -18.06 -7.18 -12.86
C THR A 179 -16.91 -6.66 -13.73
N TRP A 180 -16.93 -6.98 -15.03
CA TRP A 180 -15.96 -6.46 -16.00
C TRP A 180 -15.90 -4.94 -16.00
N ASN A 181 -17.07 -4.28 -16.09
CA ASN A 181 -17.16 -2.82 -16.05
C ASN A 181 -16.76 -2.23 -14.69
N GLY A 182 -17.04 -2.93 -13.60
CA GLY A 182 -16.58 -2.55 -12.26
C GLY A 182 -15.07 -2.45 -12.18
N PHE A 183 -14.38 -3.49 -12.62
CA PHE A 183 -12.91 -3.52 -12.62
C PHE A 183 -12.29 -2.53 -13.60
N LYS A 184 -12.91 -2.29 -14.77
CA LYS A 184 -12.45 -1.24 -15.70
C LYS A 184 -12.44 0.13 -15.02
N GLN A 185 -13.53 0.51 -14.35
CA GLN A 185 -13.61 1.80 -13.65
C GLN A 185 -12.63 1.87 -12.48
N ALA A 186 -12.54 0.81 -11.68
CA ALA A 186 -11.58 0.73 -10.56
C ALA A 186 -10.14 0.91 -11.06
N ALA A 187 -9.76 0.29 -12.17
CA ALA A 187 -8.44 0.38 -12.77
C ALA A 187 -8.07 1.82 -13.15
N VAL A 188 -8.99 2.54 -13.85
CA VAL A 188 -8.76 3.95 -14.22
C VAL A 188 -8.55 4.82 -12.97
N LEU A 189 -9.37 4.62 -11.94
CA LEU A 189 -9.26 5.39 -10.71
C LEU A 189 -7.99 5.05 -9.92
N ALA A 190 -7.61 3.77 -9.85
CA ALA A 190 -6.36 3.35 -9.21
C ALA A 190 -5.10 3.83 -9.96
N MET A 191 -5.17 4.02 -11.29
CA MET A 191 -4.09 4.64 -12.05
C MET A 191 -3.92 6.13 -11.73
N ILE A 192 -4.99 6.83 -11.34
CA ILE A 192 -4.95 8.26 -11.01
C ILE A 192 -4.71 8.48 -9.51
N PHE A 193 -5.30 7.65 -8.67
CA PHE A 193 -5.24 7.70 -7.19
C PHE A 193 -4.74 6.37 -6.63
N PRO A 194 -3.46 6.02 -6.84
CA PRO A 194 -2.93 4.72 -6.41
C PRO A 194 -2.97 4.52 -4.90
N GLU A 195 -3.01 5.59 -4.10
CA GLU A 195 -3.23 5.53 -2.64
C GLU A 195 -4.64 5.03 -2.27
N LYS A 196 -5.59 5.05 -3.22
CA LYS A 196 -6.97 4.57 -3.08
C LYS A 196 -7.26 3.29 -3.88
N GLY A 197 -6.23 2.68 -4.43
CA GLY A 197 -6.39 1.47 -5.25
C GLY A 197 -6.97 0.31 -4.47
N SER A 198 -6.64 0.16 -3.20
CA SER A 198 -7.20 -0.88 -2.33
C SER A 198 -8.72 -0.79 -2.28
N GLU A 199 -9.26 0.39 -1.94
CA GLU A 199 -10.69 0.63 -1.78
C GLU A 199 -11.44 0.53 -3.11
N THR A 200 -10.84 1.03 -4.21
CA THR A 200 -11.46 0.95 -5.54
C THR A 200 -11.56 -0.48 -6.05
N PHE A 201 -10.52 -1.28 -5.92
CA PHE A 201 -10.57 -2.70 -6.29
C PHE A 201 -11.47 -3.52 -5.37
N ASN A 202 -11.51 -3.20 -4.06
CA ASN A 202 -12.44 -3.84 -3.14
C ASN A 202 -13.90 -3.56 -3.52
N ARG A 203 -14.25 -2.33 -3.93
CA ARG A 203 -15.58 -1.98 -4.43
C ARG A 203 -15.94 -2.74 -5.70
N ALA A 204 -14.98 -2.95 -6.61
CA ALA A 204 -15.20 -3.76 -7.81
C ALA A 204 -15.49 -5.23 -7.48
N ILE A 205 -14.82 -5.79 -6.46
CA ILE A 205 -15.11 -7.14 -5.95
C ILE A 205 -16.52 -7.19 -5.38
N GLU A 206 -16.88 -6.25 -4.49
CA GLU A 206 -18.21 -6.15 -3.89
C GLU A 206 -19.32 -6.00 -4.95
N TYR A 207 -19.06 -5.23 -6.01
CA TYR A 207 -19.97 -5.09 -7.15
C TYR A 207 -20.14 -6.43 -7.91
N GLY A 208 -19.05 -7.20 -8.04
CA GLY A 208 -19.10 -8.56 -8.56
C GLY A 208 -19.93 -9.51 -7.69
N GLU A 209 -19.72 -9.48 -6.36
CA GLU A 209 -20.49 -10.27 -5.40
C GLU A 209 -21.99 -9.94 -5.45
N SER A 210 -22.33 -8.66 -5.64
CA SER A 210 -23.71 -8.23 -5.83
C SER A 210 -24.41 -9.00 -6.97
N ARG A 211 -23.65 -9.42 -8.00
CA ARG A 211 -24.20 -10.23 -9.12
C ARG A 211 -24.52 -11.66 -8.71
N VAL A 212 -23.74 -12.22 -7.76
CA VAL A 212 -24.03 -13.55 -7.18
C VAL A 212 -25.22 -13.47 -6.26
N ILE A 213 -25.30 -12.46 -5.39
CA ILE A 213 -26.42 -12.23 -4.44
C ILE A 213 -27.76 -12.09 -5.14
N VAL A 214 -27.79 -11.45 -6.32
CA VAL A 214 -29.04 -11.35 -7.11
C VAL A 214 -29.24 -12.54 -8.05
N GLY A 215 -28.40 -13.58 -8.00
CA GLY A 215 -28.54 -14.81 -8.77
C GLY A 215 -28.28 -14.69 -10.27
N ALA A 216 -27.64 -13.61 -10.72
CA ALA A 216 -27.38 -13.38 -12.13
C ALA A 216 -26.12 -14.09 -12.64
N HIS A 217 -25.18 -14.39 -11.75
CA HIS A 217 -23.86 -14.96 -12.05
C HIS A 217 -23.40 -15.93 -10.97
N PHE A 218 -22.60 -16.92 -11.36
CA PHE A 218 -21.81 -17.72 -10.44
C PHE A 218 -20.59 -16.94 -9.92
N ALA A 219 -20.00 -17.37 -8.82
CA ALA A 219 -18.78 -16.78 -8.28
C ALA A 219 -17.63 -16.81 -9.31
N THR A 220 -17.44 -17.94 -10.00
CA THR A 220 -16.40 -18.08 -11.04
C THR A 220 -16.63 -17.16 -12.24
N ASP A 221 -17.87 -16.77 -12.59
CA ASP A 221 -18.13 -15.76 -13.64
C ASP A 221 -17.55 -14.39 -13.27
N THR A 222 -17.64 -14.02 -11.99
CA THR A 222 -17.11 -12.73 -11.48
C THR A 222 -15.60 -12.76 -11.31
N ILE A 223 -15.06 -13.92 -10.87
CA ILE A 223 -13.60 -14.13 -10.80
C ILE A 223 -12.97 -14.04 -12.20
N ALA A 224 -13.57 -14.67 -13.21
CA ALA A 224 -13.10 -14.60 -14.59
C ALA A 224 -13.04 -13.16 -15.11
N SER A 225 -14.03 -12.33 -14.76
CA SER A 225 -14.04 -10.90 -15.12
C SER A 225 -12.91 -10.13 -14.46
N ARG A 226 -12.64 -10.40 -13.18
CA ARG A 226 -11.52 -9.83 -12.45
C ARG A 226 -10.18 -10.24 -13.07
N VAL A 227 -9.99 -11.51 -13.30
CA VAL A 227 -8.78 -12.09 -13.90
C VAL A 227 -8.49 -11.46 -15.27
N GLY A 228 -9.49 -11.40 -16.16
CA GLY A 228 -9.33 -10.79 -17.47
C GLY A 228 -8.96 -9.31 -17.41
N ASN A 229 -9.58 -8.55 -16.50
CA ASN A 229 -9.22 -7.14 -16.31
C ASN A 229 -7.82 -6.96 -15.72
N TYR A 230 -7.41 -7.76 -14.73
CA TYR A 230 -6.05 -7.71 -14.17
C TYR A 230 -4.99 -8.03 -15.23
N TYR A 231 -5.25 -9.06 -16.05
CA TYR A 231 -4.36 -9.37 -17.16
C TYR A 231 -4.22 -8.17 -18.11
N LEU A 232 -5.33 -7.63 -18.64
CA LEU A 232 -5.29 -6.50 -19.58
C LEU A 232 -4.66 -5.25 -18.98
N LEU A 233 -4.96 -4.94 -17.73
CA LEU A 233 -4.32 -3.82 -17.02
C LEU A 233 -2.81 -4.05 -16.85
N SER A 234 -2.39 -5.28 -16.56
CA SER A 234 -0.97 -5.62 -16.45
C SER A 234 -0.23 -5.45 -17.78
N GLN A 235 -0.86 -5.84 -18.91
CA GLN A 235 -0.31 -5.62 -20.24
C GLN A 235 -0.18 -4.12 -20.54
N LEU A 236 -1.20 -3.33 -20.23
CA LEU A 236 -1.18 -1.88 -20.41
C LEU A 236 -0.05 -1.22 -19.62
N LEU A 237 0.10 -1.59 -18.33
CA LEU A 237 1.11 -1.01 -17.43
C LEU A 237 2.52 -1.60 -17.62
N SER A 238 2.68 -2.73 -18.29
CA SER A 238 4.00 -3.28 -18.64
C SER A 238 4.70 -2.46 -19.72
N ASP A 239 3.95 -1.81 -20.59
CA ASP A 239 4.48 -0.89 -21.59
C ASP A 239 4.85 0.45 -20.94
N GLU A 240 6.11 0.85 -21.14
CA GLU A 240 6.65 2.06 -20.51
C GLU A 240 6.05 3.34 -21.09
N LYS A 241 5.74 3.39 -22.39
CA LYS A 241 5.16 4.55 -23.04
C LYS A 241 3.72 4.78 -22.53
N ASN A 242 2.92 3.72 -22.47
CA ASN A 242 1.57 3.78 -21.90
C ASN A 242 1.61 4.26 -20.45
N THR A 243 2.53 3.70 -19.65
CA THR A 243 2.65 4.08 -18.23
C THR A 243 3.08 5.54 -18.07
N LYS A 244 4.05 6.03 -18.85
CA LYS A 244 4.46 7.46 -18.81
C LYS A 244 3.30 8.39 -19.15
N PHE A 245 2.55 8.09 -20.20
CA PHE A 245 1.36 8.87 -20.57
C PHE A 245 0.32 8.91 -19.43
N ILE A 246 0.02 7.74 -18.82
CA ILE A 246 -0.90 7.64 -17.68
C ILE A 246 -0.42 8.49 -16.51
N VAL A 247 0.87 8.41 -16.18
CA VAL A 247 1.48 9.15 -15.06
C VAL A 247 1.43 10.67 -15.28
N GLU A 248 1.78 11.14 -16.47
CA GLU A 248 1.72 12.57 -16.81
C GLU A 248 0.27 13.08 -16.73
N SER A 249 -0.66 12.35 -17.33
CA SER A 249 -2.09 12.70 -17.29
C SER A 249 -2.63 12.68 -15.85
N ALA A 250 -2.28 11.68 -15.05
CA ALA A 250 -2.69 11.57 -13.65
C ALA A 250 -2.12 12.73 -12.80
N LYS A 251 -0.85 13.10 -12.98
CA LYS A 251 -0.24 14.26 -12.30
C LYS A 251 -0.98 15.55 -12.61
N ASN A 252 -1.36 15.77 -13.88
CA ASN A 252 -2.13 16.94 -14.27
C ASN A 252 -3.52 16.97 -13.62
N ILE A 253 -4.26 15.86 -13.66
CA ILE A 253 -5.56 15.73 -12.98
C ILE A 253 -5.44 16.07 -11.50
N ARG A 254 -4.45 15.49 -10.81
CA ARG A 254 -4.22 15.69 -9.38
C ARG A 254 -3.86 17.14 -9.06
N ASN A 255 -3.05 17.80 -9.88
CA ASN A 255 -2.70 19.21 -9.72
C ASN A 255 -3.94 20.10 -9.87
N ASP A 256 -4.77 19.86 -10.88
CA ASP A 256 -5.99 20.64 -11.11
C ASP A 256 -6.98 20.48 -9.96
N ILE A 257 -7.18 19.24 -9.46
CA ILE A 257 -8.04 18.98 -8.30
C ILE A 257 -7.46 19.61 -7.03
N SER A 258 -6.13 19.59 -6.84
CA SER A 258 -5.47 20.13 -5.65
C SER A 258 -5.80 21.61 -5.43
N SER A 259 -6.02 22.39 -6.48
CA SER A 259 -6.42 23.79 -6.37
C SER A 259 -7.72 23.97 -5.59
N SER A 260 -8.67 23.03 -5.74
CA SER A 260 -9.95 22.99 -4.99
C SER A 260 -9.81 22.38 -3.59
N CYS A 261 -8.65 21.79 -3.26
CA CYS A 261 -8.35 21.08 -2.02
C CYS A 261 -7.33 21.84 -1.15
N SER A 262 -7.37 23.16 -1.12
CA SER A 262 -6.39 24.00 -0.43
C SER A 262 -4.94 23.71 -0.84
N ASN A 263 -4.72 23.51 -2.14
CA ASN A 263 -3.44 23.14 -2.77
C ASN A 263 -2.83 21.81 -2.31
N ASN A 264 -3.62 20.94 -1.70
CA ASN A 264 -3.19 19.61 -1.31
C ASN A 264 -4.30 18.58 -1.56
N ILE A 265 -4.09 17.69 -2.52
CA ILE A 265 -5.07 16.65 -2.88
C ILE A 265 -5.48 15.77 -1.68
N GLN A 266 -4.58 15.56 -0.72
CA GLN A 266 -4.85 14.75 0.47
C GLN A 266 -6.00 15.32 1.33
N ASN A 267 -6.25 16.63 1.26
CA ASN A 267 -7.36 17.25 1.98
C ASN A 267 -8.74 16.87 1.42
N CYS A 268 -8.80 16.42 0.17
CA CYS A 268 -10.02 15.97 -0.49
C CYS A 268 -10.16 14.44 -0.54
N LEU A 269 -9.07 13.70 -0.34
CA LEU A 269 -9.15 12.25 -0.32
C LEU A 269 -9.68 11.77 1.03
N THR A 270 -10.56 10.78 1.00
CA THR A 270 -11.03 10.11 2.22
C THR A 270 -9.86 9.45 2.96
N VAL A 271 -9.99 9.31 4.28
CA VAL A 271 -9.04 8.50 5.06
C VAL A 271 -9.21 7.03 4.65
N SER A 272 -8.10 6.33 4.41
CA SER A 272 -8.12 4.90 4.10
C SER A 272 -8.55 4.11 5.33
N SER A 273 -9.59 3.29 5.17
CA SER A 273 -9.97 2.33 6.21
C SER A 273 -9.24 1.02 5.98
N PRO A 274 -8.70 0.38 7.01
CA PRO A 274 -8.17 -0.97 6.88
C PRO A 274 -9.24 -1.89 6.30
N ILE A 275 -8.89 -2.70 5.31
CA ILE A 275 -9.77 -3.76 4.85
C ILE A 275 -9.83 -4.79 5.96
N THR A 276 -10.98 -4.89 6.63
CA THR A 276 -11.20 -5.94 7.61
C THR A 276 -11.33 -7.28 6.88
N ASN A 277 -10.74 -8.35 7.43
CA ASN A 277 -10.83 -9.71 6.88
C ASN A 277 -12.28 -10.17 6.65
N ASP A 278 -13.26 -9.56 7.32
CA ASP A 278 -14.69 -9.85 7.20
C ASP A 278 -15.27 -9.51 5.81
N ARG A 279 -14.56 -8.76 4.96
CA ARG A 279 -15.00 -8.36 3.61
C ARG A 279 -14.36 -9.15 2.47
N ILE A 280 -13.67 -10.25 2.75
CA ILE A 280 -13.04 -11.07 1.70
C ILE A 280 -14.09 -11.86 0.87
N GLY A 281 -15.37 -11.79 1.25
CA GLY A 281 -16.45 -12.43 0.52
C GLY A 281 -16.26 -13.96 0.41
N TYR A 282 -16.66 -14.55 -0.71
CA TYR A 282 -16.46 -15.98 -0.96
C TYR A 282 -15.01 -16.38 -1.29
N TYR A 283 -14.09 -15.42 -1.46
CA TYR A 283 -12.68 -15.71 -1.73
C TYR A 283 -11.90 -16.18 -0.52
N GLY A 284 -12.35 -15.90 0.71
CA GLY A 284 -11.49 -16.03 1.87
C GLY A 284 -12.09 -16.48 3.18
N LYS A 285 -13.02 -17.43 3.22
CA LYS A 285 -13.59 -17.95 4.49
C LYS A 285 -12.65 -18.83 5.33
N LYS A 286 -11.40 -19.09 4.91
CA LYS A 286 -10.40 -19.78 5.75
C LYS A 286 -9.42 -18.77 6.33
N GLU A 287 -9.15 -18.88 7.63
CA GLU A 287 -8.13 -18.10 8.30
C GLU A 287 -6.80 -18.18 7.54
N ILE A 288 -6.19 -17.02 7.31
CA ILE A 288 -4.94 -16.86 6.54
C ILE A 288 -3.79 -17.69 7.12
N GLN A 289 -3.91 -18.16 8.38
CA GLN A 289 -2.86 -18.88 9.10
C GLN A 289 -2.62 -20.31 8.63
N ASP A 290 -3.57 -20.98 7.97
CA ASP A 290 -3.50 -22.39 7.60
C ASP A 290 -3.36 -22.66 6.10
N THR A 291 -3.17 -21.63 5.28
CA THR A 291 -3.09 -21.80 3.82
C THR A 291 -1.65 -21.75 3.33
N PRO A 292 -1.24 -22.66 2.43
CA PRO A 292 0.06 -22.58 1.80
C PRO A 292 0.21 -21.25 1.06
N MET A 293 1.27 -20.48 1.36
CA MET A 293 1.61 -19.27 0.63
C MET A 293 2.07 -19.63 -0.78
N ILE A 294 1.72 -18.79 -1.74
CA ILE A 294 2.18 -18.93 -3.11
C ILE A 294 3.65 -18.49 -3.18
N ALA A 295 4.50 -19.28 -3.80
CA ALA A 295 5.87 -18.84 -4.05
C ALA A 295 5.90 -17.68 -5.07
N PRO A 296 6.76 -16.66 -4.93
CA PRO A 296 6.85 -15.53 -5.87
C PRO A 296 7.07 -15.96 -7.34
N LYS A 297 7.76 -17.08 -7.58
CA LYS A 297 7.97 -17.66 -8.91
C LYS A 297 6.68 -18.11 -9.61
N ASN A 298 5.60 -18.35 -8.86
CA ASN A 298 4.30 -18.76 -9.38
C ASN A 298 3.41 -17.57 -9.75
N ILE A 299 3.83 -16.33 -9.44
CA ILE A 299 3.11 -15.14 -9.88
C ILE A 299 3.27 -14.97 -11.39
N PRO A 300 2.16 -14.73 -12.14
CA PRO A 300 2.23 -14.52 -13.58
C PRO A 300 3.21 -13.40 -13.96
N LYS A 301 3.96 -13.60 -15.04
CA LYS A 301 5.12 -12.76 -15.41
C LYS A 301 4.83 -11.25 -15.43
N THR A 302 3.64 -10.85 -15.89
CA THR A 302 3.26 -9.43 -15.99
C THR A 302 2.45 -8.92 -14.81
N ALA A 303 2.01 -9.80 -13.90
CA ALA A 303 1.11 -9.41 -12.80
C ALA A 303 1.74 -8.36 -11.86
N GLY A 304 3.05 -8.38 -11.67
CA GLY A 304 3.76 -7.39 -10.86
C GLY A 304 3.48 -5.95 -11.29
N TYR A 305 3.30 -5.69 -12.59
CA TYR A 305 3.04 -4.34 -13.10
C TYR A 305 1.72 -3.73 -12.57
N LEU A 306 0.79 -4.53 -12.05
CA LEU A 306 -0.40 -4.03 -11.35
C LEU A 306 -0.06 -3.17 -10.12
N LEU A 307 1.14 -3.33 -9.57
CA LEU A 307 1.63 -2.58 -8.39
C LEU A 307 2.59 -1.43 -8.77
N ARG A 308 2.91 -1.25 -10.05
CA ARG A 308 3.93 -0.28 -10.53
C ARG A 308 3.67 1.15 -10.06
N LEU A 309 2.41 1.59 -10.08
CA LEU A 309 2.03 2.95 -9.68
C LEU A 309 1.84 3.10 -8.16
N ARG A 310 1.59 1.98 -7.46
CA ARG A 310 1.45 1.98 -5.99
C ARG A 310 2.82 1.93 -5.28
N PHE A 311 3.76 1.18 -5.83
CA PHE A 311 5.11 1.03 -5.30
C PHE A 311 6.16 1.38 -6.38
N PRO A 312 6.22 2.65 -6.84
CA PRO A 312 7.07 3.04 -7.95
C PRO A 312 8.57 2.90 -7.65
N TYR A 313 8.95 2.83 -6.38
CA TYR A 313 10.33 2.68 -5.90
C TYR A 313 10.76 1.20 -5.75
N LEU A 314 9.87 0.23 -6.02
CA LEU A 314 10.15 -1.21 -6.02
C LEU A 314 10.34 -1.72 -7.45
N ASN A 315 10.91 -2.93 -7.58
CA ASN A 315 11.10 -3.62 -8.85
C ASN A 315 10.11 -4.79 -9.03
N ASN A 316 10.12 -5.41 -10.20
CA ASN A 316 9.17 -6.48 -10.53
C ASN A 316 9.28 -7.71 -9.60
N ALA A 317 10.47 -8.10 -9.17
CA ALA A 317 10.63 -9.22 -8.23
C ALA A 317 10.00 -8.90 -6.88
N GLN A 318 10.12 -7.66 -6.42
CA GLN A 318 9.52 -7.18 -5.18
C GLN A 318 7.99 -7.06 -5.28
N TRP A 319 7.47 -6.58 -6.42
CA TRP A 319 6.01 -6.60 -6.69
C TRP A 319 5.46 -8.03 -6.67
N ASN A 320 6.17 -8.98 -7.28
CA ASN A 320 5.78 -10.40 -7.25
C ASN A 320 5.82 -10.99 -5.84
N ASN A 321 6.79 -10.59 -5.00
CA ASN A 321 6.83 -10.96 -3.59
C ASN A 321 5.59 -10.44 -2.84
N ILE A 322 5.20 -9.18 -3.06
CA ILE A 322 3.99 -8.60 -2.47
C ILE A 322 2.75 -9.38 -2.92
N LEU A 323 2.57 -9.61 -4.23
CA LEU A 323 1.41 -10.34 -4.76
C LEU A 323 1.34 -11.77 -4.23
N ALA A 324 2.48 -12.46 -4.11
CA ALA A 324 2.53 -13.82 -3.59
C ALA A 324 2.16 -13.88 -2.11
N SER A 325 2.69 -12.93 -1.32
CA SER A 325 2.47 -12.90 0.13
C SER A 325 1.06 -12.47 0.53
N THR A 326 0.33 -11.81 -0.36
CA THR A 326 -1.02 -11.29 -0.11
C THR A 326 -2.11 -12.04 -0.90
N ALA A 327 -1.74 -13.10 -1.60
CA ALA A 327 -2.63 -13.86 -2.46
C ALA A 327 -3.81 -14.46 -1.70
N TYR A 328 -4.93 -14.66 -2.41
CA TYR A 328 -6.02 -15.49 -1.89
C TYR A 328 -5.54 -16.91 -1.63
N PRO A 329 -6.16 -17.64 -0.69
CA PRO A 329 -5.83 -19.04 -0.44
C PRO A 329 -5.95 -19.89 -1.72
N SER A 330 -4.95 -20.72 -1.99
CA SER A 330 -4.93 -21.57 -3.19
C SER A 330 -6.09 -22.59 -3.25
N GLN A 331 -6.61 -22.98 -2.08
CA GLN A 331 -7.79 -23.86 -1.96
C GLN A 331 -9.12 -23.11 -2.04
N SER A 332 -9.11 -21.76 -2.13
CA SER A 332 -10.34 -21.00 -2.35
C SER A 332 -10.83 -21.17 -3.78
N ILE A 333 -12.10 -20.83 -4.01
CA ILE A 333 -12.66 -20.85 -5.38
C ILE A 333 -11.88 -19.94 -6.35
N ALA A 334 -11.11 -18.98 -5.84
CA ALA A 334 -10.24 -18.12 -6.65
C ALA A 334 -9.10 -18.92 -7.33
N GLY A 335 -8.70 -20.04 -6.76
CA GLY A 335 -7.70 -20.96 -7.30
C GLY A 335 -8.26 -22.06 -8.21
N TRP A 336 -9.51 -21.98 -8.65
CA TRP A 336 -10.23 -23.05 -9.35
C TRP A 336 -9.56 -23.57 -10.64
N ASN A 337 -8.72 -22.78 -11.27
CA ASN A 337 -8.05 -23.13 -12.53
C ASN A 337 -6.53 -23.29 -12.40
N ILE A 338 -6.01 -23.42 -11.16
CA ILE A 338 -4.58 -23.61 -10.94
C ILE A 338 -4.10 -24.91 -11.57
N LYS A 339 -3.03 -24.82 -12.34
CA LYS A 339 -2.28 -25.93 -12.91
C LYS A 339 -0.86 -25.88 -12.37
N GLU A 340 -0.39 -26.99 -11.83
CA GLU A 340 0.97 -27.10 -11.33
C GLU A 340 1.98 -26.73 -12.43
N ASN A 341 2.97 -25.92 -12.09
CA ASN A 341 4.01 -25.42 -13.00
C ASN A 341 3.54 -24.49 -14.14
N ASP A 342 2.30 -23.99 -14.10
CA ASP A 342 1.83 -22.95 -15.02
C ASP A 342 1.52 -21.65 -14.27
N PRO A 343 2.45 -20.68 -14.22
CA PRO A 343 2.21 -19.40 -13.53
C PRO A 343 0.97 -18.66 -14.03
N ASN A 344 0.58 -18.80 -15.30
CA ASN A 344 -0.61 -18.14 -15.84
C ASN A 344 -1.92 -18.62 -15.20
N SER A 345 -1.93 -19.80 -14.61
CA SER A 345 -3.10 -20.30 -13.88
C SER A 345 -3.33 -19.64 -12.51
N TYR A 346 -2.36 -18.86 -12.00
CA TYR A 346 -2.43 -18.22 -10.68
C TYR A 346 -3.07 -16.81 -10.69
N TRP A 347 -3.52 -16.30 -11.83
CA TRP A 347 -4.19 -14.99 -11.90
C TRP A 347 -5.38 -14.86 -10.96
N GLY A 348 -6.13 -15.94 -10.74
CA GLY A 348 -7.27 -15.97 -9.84
C GLY A 348 -6.92 -15.65 -8.40
N LEU A 349 -5.69 -15.94 -7.97
CA LEU A 349 -5.23 -15.70 -6.61
C LEU A 349 -4.71 -14.28 -6.34
N ILE A 350 -4.59 -13.43 -7.35
CA ILE A 350 -4.14 -12.05 -7.17
C ILE A 350 -5.18 -11.26 -6.36
N ASN A 351 -4.76 -10.76 -5.18
CA ASN A 351 -5.55 -9.98 -4.25
C ASN A 351 -5.01 -8.54 -4.18
N LEU A 352 -5.39 -7.70 -5.13
CA LEU A 352 -4.92 -6.31 -5.19
C LEU A 352 -5.33 -5.49 -3.97
N PRO A 353 -6.57 -5.57 -3.45
CA PRO A 353 -6.92 -4.82 -2.25
C PRO A 353 -5.90 -4.99 -1.12
N THR A 354 -5.53 -6.22 -0.79
CA THR A 354 -4.55 -6.51 0.26
C THR A 354 -3.12 -6.15 -0.18
N ALA A 355 -2.76 -6.38 -1.44
CA ALA A 355 -1.42 -6.10 -1.97
C ALA A 355 -1.07 -4.60 -1.92
N TYR A 356 -2.04 -3.70 -2.07
CA TYR A 356 -1.84 -2.25 -1.98
C TYR A 356 -1.41 -1.78 -0.58
N HIS A 357 -1.54 -2.62 0.44
CA HIS A 357 -1.11 -2.38 1.83
C HIS A 357 0.34 -2.85 2.13
N GLY A 358 1.09 -3.25 1.11
CA GLY A 358 2.46 -3.77 1.23
C GLY A 358 2.54 -5.28 1.35
N PRO A 359 3.74 -5.85 1.55
CA PRO A 359 3.91 -7.29 1.71
C PRO A 359 3.27 -7.79 3.00
N ALA A 360 2.80 -9.04 3.01
CA ALA A 360 2.40 -9.77 4.21
C ALA A 360 3.46 -10.79 4.67
N TYR A 361 4.42 -11.14 3.80
CA TYR A 361 5.51 -12.06 4.12
C TYR A 361 6.78 -11.72 3.32
N LEU A 362 7.92 -11.74 3.96
CA LEU A 362 9.23 -11.61 3.31
C LEU A 362 9.84 -13.01 3.12
N TYR A 363 9.77 -13.53 1.90
CA TYR A 363 10.34 -14.86 1.56
C TYR A 363 11.87 -14.86 1.59
N GLU A 364 12.46 -13.73 1.25
CA GLU A 364 13.89 -13.46 1.19
C GLU A 364 14.20 -12.04 1.67
N ASN A 365 15.46 -11.65 1.70
CA ASN A 365 15.84 -10.28 2.05
C ASN A 365 15.24 -9.27 1.08
N PHE A 366 14.60 -8.24 1.61
CA PHE A 366 13.82 -7.27 0.86
C PHE A 366 14.43 -5.87 1.00
N ILE A 367 14.90 -5.32 -0.11
CA ILE A 367 15.56 -4.01 -0.14
C ILE A 367 14.58 -2.95 -0.62
N VAL A 368 14.30 -1.96 0.21
CA VAL A 368 13.46 -0.80 -0.10
C VAL A 368 14.35 0.40 -0.35
N ASN A 369 14.60 0.71 -1.63
CA ASN A 369 15.32 1.93 -2.03
C ASN A 369 14.31 3.04 -2.35
N GLN A 370 13.81 3.67 -1.28
CA GLN A 370 12.68 4.61 -1.36
C GLN A 370 13.15 6.00 -1.75
N ASN A 371 12.98 6.32 -3.03
CA ASN A 371 13.19 7.64 -3.62
C ASN A 371 12.06 7.95 -4.60
N THR A 372 11.78 9.22 -4.82
CA THR A 372 10.87 9.65 -5.89
C THR A 372 11.46 9.33 -7.26
N ASN A 373 10.62 8.97 -8.21
CA ASN A 373 10.98 8.77 -9.60
C ASN A 373 9.85 9.26 -10.54
N ASP A 374 10.05 9.10 -11.84
CA ASP A 374 9.10 9.60 -12.85
C ASP A 374 7.71 8.96 -12.73
N PHE A 375 7.61 7.72 -12.26
CA PHE A 375 6.35 6.99 -12.07
C PHE A 375 5.64 7.28 -10.75
N ASP A 376 6.24 8.10 -9.87
CA ASP A 376 5.67 8.42 -8.57
C ASP A 376 4.61 9.52 -8.69
N ILE A 377 3.35 9.13 -8.67
CA ILE A 377 2.19 10.02 -8.77
C ILE A 377 1.80 10.61 -7.41
N ALA A 378 1.94 9.83 -6.35
CA ALA A 378 1.42 10.13 -5.01
C ALA A 378 2.51 10.45 -3.97
N ASN A 379 3.76 10.66 -4.41
CA ASN A 379 4.92 10.90 -3.56
C ASN A 379 5.27 9.74 -2.61
N PHE A 380 4.98 8.50 -2.99
CA PHE A 380 5.34 7.31 -2.21
C PHE A 380 6.86 7.16 -1.99
N GLY A 381 7.67 7.72 -2.90
CA GLY A 381 9.12 7.79 -2.73
C GLY A 381 9.56 8.73 -1.61
N LYS A 382 8.69 9.68 -1.18
CA LYS A 382 8.93 10.57 -0.02
C LYS A 382 8.37 9.98 1.26
N LEU A 383 7.14 9.48 1.21
CA LEU A 383 6.42 8.91 2.35
C LEU A 383 5.50 7.80 1.88
N ASP A 384 5.68 6.62 2.42
CA ASP A 384 4.76 5.50 2.21
C ASP A 384 4.49 4.76 3.51
N GLU A 385 3.31 4.15 3.60
CA GLU A 385 2.89 3.35 4.73
C GLU A 385 2.49 1.94 4.27
N TRP A 386 3.06 0.93 4.94
CA TRP A 386 2.69 -0.46 4.81
C TRP A 386 1.91 -0.89 6.05
N THR A 387 0.65 -1.25 5.86
CA THR A 387 -0.28 -1.53 6.95
C THR A 387 -0.49 -3.02 7.21
N ASN A 388 -0.05 -3.89 6.30
CA ASN A 388 -0.12 -5.33 6.52
C ASN A 388 0.78 -5.76 7.69
N ASN A 389 0.36 -6.82 8.41
CA ASN A 389 1.23 -7.55 9.32
C ASN A 389 2.25 -8.33 8.49
N ILE A 390 3.55 -8.03 8.66
CA ILE A 390 4.60 -8.63 7.84
C ILE A 390 5.29 -9.74 8.62
N GLN A 391 5.22 -10.95 8.10
CA GLN A 391 5.93 -12.13 8.61
C GLN A 391 7.12 -12.48 7.71
N GLY A 392 7.86 -13.51 8.03
CA GLY A 392 8.83 -14.10 7.10
C GLY A 392 10.22 -14.34 7.67
N THR A 393 11.04 -14.96 6.83
CA THR A 393 12.44 -15.31 7.15
C THR A 393 13.45 -14.31 6.58
N GLY A 394 13.00 -13.41 5.69
CA GLY A 394 13.82 -12.34 5.12
C GLY A 394 14.00 -11.16 6.06
N LYS A 395 15.03 -10.36 5.83
CA LYS A 395 15.27 -9.05 6.47
C LYS A 395 14.79 -7.91 5.56
N LEU A 396 14.30 -6.84 6.17
CA LEU A 396 14.02 -5.59 5.48
C LEU A 396 15.25 -4.68 5.51
N THR A 397 15.73 -4.25 4.36
CA THR A 397 16.77 -3.21 4.26
C THR A 397 16.16 -1.92 3.73
N LYS A 398 16.14 -0.85 4.54
CA LYS A 398 15.68 0.48 4.13
C LYS A 398 16.84 1.31 3.62
N GLN A 399 16.70 1.78 2.38
CA GLN A 399 17.61 2.70 1.69
C GLN A 399 16.80 3.86 1.07
N GLY A 400 17.53 4.84 0.50
CA GLY A 400 16.90 6.04 -0.09
C GLY A 400 16.39 7.00 0.97
N GLN A 401 16.08 8.22 0.55
CA GLN A 401 15.80 9.37 1.45
C GLN A 401 14.38 9.40 2.03
N GLY A 402 13.47 8.60 1.46
CA GLY A 402 12.06 8.60 1.89
C GLY A 402 11.83 8.01 3.28
N THR A 403 10.62 8.24 3.77
CA THR A 403 10.09 7.68 5.02
C THR A 403 9.20 6.49 4.73
N LEU A 404 9.52 5.34 5.31
CA LEU A 404 8.66 4.15 5.31
C LEU A 404 8.06 3.94 6.69
N VAL A 405 6.73 3.90 6.77
CA VAL A 405 5.99 3.58 7.98
C VAL A 405 5.55 2.12 7.93
N LEU A 406 5.86 1.34 8.95
CA LEU A 406 5.32 0.00 9.16
C LEU A 406 4.33 0.05 10.32
N SER A 407 3.03 0.02 10.02
CA SER A 407 1.98 0.13 11.03
C SER A 407 1.37 -1.21 11.43
N GLY A 408 1.61 -2.26 10.67
CA GLY A 408 1.24 -3.63 11.05
C GLY A 408 2.08 -4.21 12.19
N ASN A 409 1.65 -5.33 12.75
CA ASN A 409 2.41 -6.13 13.69
C ASN A 409 3.37 -7.04 12.92
N ASN A 410 4.68 -6.90 13.16
CA ASN A 410 5.68 -7.48 12.29
C ASN A 410 6.53 -8.54 13.01
N THR A 411 6.73 -9.69 12.33
CA THR A 411 7.48 -10.84 12.86
C THR A 411 8.51 -11.41 11.86
N PHE A 412 8.89 -10.65 10.84
CA PHE A 412 9.96 -11.04 9.92
C PHE A 412 11.34 -11.07 10.61
N ALA A 413 12.40 -11.43 9.89
CA ALA A 413 13.69 -11.71 10.55
C ALA A 413 14.31 -10.50 11.28
N GLY A 414 14.15 -9.28 10.78
CA GLY A 414 14.71 -8.06 11.34
C GLY A 414 14.94 -7.00 10.25
N PHE A 415 15.41 -5.83 10.64
CA PHE A 415 15.68 -4.76 9.69
C PHE A 415 17.11 -4.24 9.72
N THR A 416 17.50 -3.60 8.63
CA THR A 416 18.69 -2.74 8.53
C THR A 416 18.28 -1.41 7.92
N VAL A 417 18.59 -0.30 8.57
CA VAL A 417 18.39 1.04 7.99
C VAL A 417 19.75 1.62 7.62
N ASN A 418 19.93 1.90 6.34
CA ASN A 418 21.15 2.51 5.81
C ASN A 418 20.95 4.00 5.50
N GLN A 419 19.72 4.42 5.12
CA GLN A 419 19.38 5.80 4.76
C GLN A 419 17.89 6.07 4.97
N GLY A 420 17.53 7.36 5.06
CA GLY A 420 16.17 7.84 5.20
C GLY A 420 15.58 7.52 6.56
N HIS A 421 14.28 7.29 6.60
CA HIS A 421 13.54 7.13 7.84
C HIS A 421 12.68 5.86 7.83
N LEU A 422 12.79 5.05 8.88
CA LEU A 422 11.89 3.94 9.16
C LEU A 422 11.08 4.26 10.42
N VAL A 423 9.75 4.24 10.33
CA VAL A 423 8.85 4.47 11.46
C VAL A 423 8.11 3.18 11.78
N LEU A 424 8.22 2.72 13.04
CA LEU A 424 7.57 1.51 13.54
C LEU A 424 6.44 1.92 14.49
N THR A 425 5.19 1.76 14.05
CA THR A 425 4.00 2.13 14.84
C THR A 425 3.22 0.93 15.35
N GLY A 426 3.51 -0.29 14.86
CA GLY A 426 2.95 -1.57 15.29
C GLY A 426 3.79 -2.28 16.35
N GLU A 427 3.32 -3.46 16.77
CA GLU A 427 4.08 -4.39 17.61
C GLU A 427 5.10 -5.14 16.73
N ASN A 428 6.38 -5.13 17.15
CA ASN A 428 7.45 -5.72 16.36
C ASN A 428 8.20 -6.78 17.19
N LYS A 429 8.27 -8.02 16.67
CA LYS A 429 8.97 -9.14 17.30
C LYS A 429 9.82 -9.86 16.26
N TYR A 430 11.07 -9.45 16.13
CA TYR A 430 11.97 -10.01 15.13
C TYR A 430 12.78 -11.19 15.71
N SER A 431 13.05 -12.18 14.86
CA SER A 431 13.83 -13.36 15.24
C SER A 431 15.34 -13.12 15.27
N GLN A 432 15.81 -12.04 14.64
CA GLN A 432 17.22 -11.67 14.55
C GLN A 432 17.43 -10.22 14.99
N LYS A 433 18.68 -9.89 15.26
CA LYS A 433 19.12 -8.54 15.58
C LYS A 433 18.90 -7.60 14.39
N SER A 434 18.46 -6.37 14.70
CA SER A 434 18.29 -5.28 13.75
C SER A 434 19.44 -4.27 13.85
N TYR A 435 19.63 -3.46 12.81
CA TYR A 435 20.76 -2.54 12.69
C TYR A 435 20.33 -1.16 12.16
N ILE A 436 20.89 -0.10 12.73
CA ILE A 436 20.86 1.25 12.18
C ILE A 436 22.29 1.60 11.78
N ASN A 437 22.57 1.54 10.47
CA ASN A 437 23.88 1.89 9.90
C ASN A 437 23.92 3.32 9.35
N GLY A 438 22.77 3.99 9.32
CA GLY A 438 22.55 5.35 8.86
C GLY A 438 21.07 5.70 8.89
N GLY A 439 20.74 6.98 8.68
CA GLY A 439 19.34 7.42 8.73
C GLY A 439 18.73 7.39 10.14
N ILE A 440 17.40 7.28 10.19
CA ILE A 440 16.63 7.42 11.44
C ILE A 440 15.66 6.24 11.57
N VAL A 441 15.51 5.71 12.78
CA VAL A 441 14.39 4.85 13.16
C VAL A 441 13.58 5.54 14.24
N THR A 442 12.27 5.67 14.06
CA THR A 442 11.35 6.10 15.12
C THR A 442 10.54 4.91 15.61
N LEU A 443 10.57 4.66 16.90
CA LEU A 443 9.79 3.59 17.54
C LEU A 443 8.67 4.20 18.40
N LYS A 444 7.41 3.88 18.03
CA LYS A 444 6.20 4.37 18.72
C LYS A 444 5.49 3.32 19.58
N LYS A 445 5.84 2.05 19.41
CA LYS A 445 5.26 0.95 20.19
C LYS A 445 6.34 0.00 20.70
N THR A 446 6.28 -1.27 20.33
CA THR A 446 7.17 -2.30 20.90
C THR A 446 8.15 -2.83 19.85
N LEU A 447 9.39 -3.07 20.28
CA LEU A 447 10.41 -3.82 19.56
C LEU A 447 10.96 -4.90 20.50
N ASN A 448 10.66 -6.18 20.24
CA ASN A 448 11.12 -7.32 21.04
C ASN A 448 12.28 -8.05 20.34
N SER A 449 13.32 -7.31 19.96
CA SER A 449 14.58 -7.84 19.43
C SER A 449 15.72 -6.88 19.72
N SER A 450 16.95 -7.41 19.77
CA SER A 450 18.15 -6.58 19.99
C SER A 450 18.40 -5.65 18.81
N LEU A 451 18.97 -4.48 19.10
CA LEU A 451 19.25 -3.43 18.14
C LEU A 451 20.66 -2.86 18.35
N ASP A 452 21.44 -2.79 17.26
CA ASP A 452 22.71 -2.06 17.25
C ASP A 452 22.56 -0.78 16.43
N ILE A 453 22.95 0.35 17.02
CA ILE A 453 23.00 1.66 16.36
C ILE A 453 24.46 1.94 16.02
N ASN A 454 24.86 1.61 14.78
CA ASN A 454 26.25 1.76 14.34
C ASN A 454 26.53 3.21 13.86
N LYS A 455 25.51 3.85 13.27
CA LYS A 455 25.51 5.24 12.81
C LYS A 455 24.07 5.67 12.56
N GLY A 456 23.76 6.95 12.78
CA GLY A 456 22.39 7.44 12.64
C GLY A 456 21.65 7.48 13.97
N ALA A 457 20.33 7.54 13.96
CA ALA A 457 19.56 7.80 15.17
C ALA A 457 18.42 6.80 15.41
N LEU A 458 18.25 6.44 16.69
CA LEU A 458 17.02 5.86 17.21
C LEU A 458 16.27 6.93 18.01
N VAL A 459 15.02 7.17 17.62
CA VAL A 459 14.10 8.09 18.31
C VAL A 459 13.03 7.25 19.01
N LEU A 460 12.97 7.30 20.33
CA LEU A 460 11.89 6.70 21.12
C LEU A 460 10.75 7.72 21.25
N ASP A 461 9.63 7.46 20.61
CA ASP A 461 8.39 8.22 20.78
C ASP A 461 7.42 7.37 21.63
N ASN A 462 7.71 7.33 22.93
CA ASN A 462 7.10 6.44 23.92
C ASN A 462 7.29 4.94 23.63
N GLY A 463 8.25 4.61 22.78
CA GLY A 463 8.54 3.23 22.36
C GLY A 463 9.13 2.37 23.47
N LYS A 464 8.90 1.07 23.38
CA LYS A 464 9.44 0.08 24.32
C LYS A 464 10.30 -0.96 23.60
N ILE A 465 11.55 -1.12 24.04
CA ILE A 465 12.45 -2.17 23.54
C ILE A 465 12.63 -3.23 24.62
N GLY A 466 12.09 -4.44 24.35
CA GLY A 466 12.14 -5.57 25.27
C GLY A 466 13.46 -6.35 25.26
N ALA A 467 14.50 -5.84 24.62
CA ALA A 467 15.81 -6.47 24.47
C ALA A 467 16.95 -5.45 24.61
N SER A 468 18.19 -5.84 24.34
CA SER A 468 19.37 -4.99 24.46
C SER A 468 19.49 -4.00 23.29
N VAL A 469 19.93 -2.78 23.59
CA VAL A 469 20.33 -1.76 22.63
C VAL A 469 21.81 -1.44 22.85
N ASN A 470 22.61 -1.58 21.79
CA ASN A 470 24.00 -1.18 21.77
C ASN A 470 24.15 0.04 20.86
N ILE A 471 24.66 1.13 21.39
CA ILE A 471 24.99 2.33 20.63
C ILE A 471 26.49 2.31 20.38
N ASN A 472 26.87 2.31 19.11
CA ASN A 472 28.27 2.31 18.71
C ASN A 472 28.71 3.74 18.28
N HIS A 473 29.94 3.89 17.84
CA HIS A 473 30.53 5.15 17.42
C HIS A 473 29.64 5.87 16.39
N HIS A 474 29.28 7.14 16.66
CA HIS A 474 28.36 7.96 15.87
C HIS A 474 26.88 7.52 15.88
N GLY A 475 26.49 6.59 16.73
CA GLY A 475 25.09 6.26 16.99
C GLY A 475 24.47 7.23 18.00
N LEU A 476 23.22 7.61 17.78
CA LEU A 476 22.42 8.47 18.66
C LEU A 476 21.17 7.74 19.14
N LEU A 477 20.93 7.79 20.44
CA LEU A 477 19.65 7.45 21.05
C LEU A 477 19.02 8.70 21.64
N THR A 478 17.76 8.99 21.28
CA THR A 478 17.03 10.15 21.81
C THR A 478 15.54 9.81 22.04
N GLY A 479 14.82 10.72 22.69
CA GLY A 479 13.39 10.60 22.95
C GLY A 479 13.04 10.02 24.31
N ASN A 480 11.77 9.64 24.46
CA ASN A 480 11.19 9.11 25.70
C ASN A 480 10.74 7.67 25.50
N GLY A 481 10.99 6.79 26.45
CA GLY A 481 10.56 5.39 26.32
C GLY A 481 11.20 4.47 27.33
N SER A 482 11.19 3.17 27.00
CA SER A 482 11.75 2.13 27.85
C SER A 482 12.62 1.16 27.05
N ILE A 483 13.77 0.78 27.61
CA ILE A 483 14.73 -0.18 27.05
C ILE A 483 15.05 -1.23 28.10
N HIS A 484 15.15 -2.50 27.72
CA HIS A 484 15.51 -3.54 28.68
C HIS A 484 16.95 -3.35 29.17
N GLN A 485 17.92 -3.24 28.28
CA GLN A 485 19.33 -3.04 28.60
C GLN A 485 19.97 -2.06 27.60
N LEU A 486 20.76 -1.10 28.09
CA LEU A 486 21.42 -0.08 27.27
C LEU A 486 22.94 -0.11 27.44
N THR A 487 23.65 -0.16 26.33
CA THR A 487 25.12 -0.02 26.30
C THR A 487 25.50 1.14 25.37
N ALA A 488 26.08 2.19 25.92
CA ALA A 488 26.70 3.29 25.19
C ALA A 488 28.21 3.02 25.05
N ASN A 489 28.64 2.59 23.87
CA ASN A 489 30.04 2.34 23.57
C ASN A 489 30.79 3.64 23.28
N GLN A 490 32.12 3.57 23.06
CA GLN A 490 32.93 4.73 22.68
C GLN A 490 32.34 5.48 21.49
N GLY A 491 32.24 6.81 21.60
CA GLY A 491 31.67 7.71 20.58
C GLY A 491 30.15 7.61 20.42
N ALA A 492 29.46 6.87 21.29
CA ALA A 492 28.00 6.82 21.35
C ALA A 492 27.42 8.10 21.97
N VAL A 493 26.22 8.47 21.54
CA VAL A 493 25.48 9.62 22.08
C VAL A 493 24.14 9.16 22.65
N VAL A 494 23.85 9.53 23.90
CA VAL A 494 22.54 9.32 24.54
C VAL A 494 21.98 10.68 24.93
N ALA A 495 20.78 11.02 24.43
CA ALA A 495 20.11 12.30 24.64
C ALA A 495 18.62 12.06 24.95
N PRO A 496 18.21 11.80 26.20
CA PRO A 496 16.81 11.58 26.53
C PRO A 496 15.95 12.79 26.19
N GLY A 497 14.70 12.55 25.81
CA GLY A 497 13.73 13.62 25.54
C GLY A 497 13.63 14.04 24.09
N HIS A 498 12.52 14.76 23.77
CA HIS A 498 12.34 15.61 22.58
C HIS A 498 12.48 17.09 22.96
N SER A 499 12.54 17.39 24.20
CA SER A 499 12.86 18.46 25.11
C SER A 499 13.23 17.74 26.42
N VAL A 500 12.93 18.26 27.59
CA VAL A 500 13.16 17.53 28.85
C VAL A 500 12.39 16.19 28.88
N GLY A 501 13.10 15.08 29.07
CA GLY A 501 12.49 13.74 29.02
C GLY A 501 13.19 12.66 29.82
N THR A 502 12.65 11.43 29.70
CA THR A 502 13.13 10.29 30.48
C THR A 502 13.24 9.02 29.63
N ILE A 503 14.40 8.34 29.73
CA ILE A 503 14.56 6.96 29.25
C ILE A 503 14.59 6.03 30.47
N ASN A 504 13.67 5.05 30.49
CA ASN A 504 13.60 4.04 31.53
C ASN A 504 14.36 2.78 31.11
N ILE A 505 15.24 2.28 31.97
CA ILE A 505 16.02 1.06 31.75
C ILE A 505 15.54 -0.01 32.74
N VAL A 506 15.13 -1.18 32.19
CA VAL A 506 14.56 -2.25 33.03
C VAL A 506 15.63 -3.04 33.77
N ASP A 507 16.79 -3.30 33.14
CA ASP A 507 17.88 -4.07 33.74
C ASP A 507 19.09 -3.18 34.02
N SER A 508 19.97 -2.95 33.06
CA SER A 508 21.22 -2.22 33.31
C SER A 508 21.56 -1.22 32.21
N VAL A 509 22.27 -0.17 32.59
CA VAL A 509 22.85 0.81 31.68
C VAL A 509 24.36 0.88 31.87
N SER A 510 25.10 0.97 30.77
CA SER A 510 26.55 1.16 30.80
C SER A 510 27.00 2.27 29.85
N PHE A 511 27.95 3.09 30.31
CA PHE A 511 28.66 4.11 29.55
C PHE A 511 30.15 3.79 29.49
N ALA A 512 30.67 3.65 28.27
CA ALA A 512 32.10 3.43 28.03
C ALA A 512 32.88 4.77 28.06
N PRO A 513 34.22 4.71 28.14
CA PRO A 513 35.04 5.92 27.91
C PRO A 513 34.70 6.55 26.54
N ASP A 514 34.81 7.89 26.45
CA ASP A 514 34.48 8.67 25.25
C ASP A 514 33.04 8.53 24.76
N SER A 515 32.10 8.00 25.54
CA SER A 515 30.67 8.11 25.28
C SER A 515 30.15 9.49 25.73
N HIS A 516 29.01 9.93 25.14
CA HIS A 516 28.46 11.24 25.42
C HIS A 516 27.02 11.10 25.96
N TYR A 517 26.76 11.71 27.10
CA TYR A 517 25.44 11.85 27.68
C TYR A 517 25.03 13.34 27.63
N LEU A 518 24.10 13.64 26.72
CA LEU A 518 23.56 15.01 26.57
C LEU A 518 22.33 15.16 27.46
N VAL A 519 22.29 16.23 28.25
CA VAL A 519 21.22 16.49 29.22
C VAL A 519 20.69 17.90 29.01
N GLU A 520 19.41 18.03 28.73
CA GLU A 520 18.73 19.32 28.78
C GLU A 520 18.23 19.61 30.20
N ILE A 521 18.36 20.84 30.63
CA ILE A 521 17.85 21.37 31.91
C ILE A 521 17.03 22.63 31.66
N ASN A 522 16.13 22.95 32.59
CA ASN A 522 15.39 24.22 32.54
C ASN A 522 15.36 24.93 33.91
N PRO A 523 15.02 26.24 33.92
CA PRO A 523 14.93 27.02 35.17
C PRO A 523 13.88 26.53 36.17
N ALA A 524 12.86 25.75 35.68
CA ALA A 524 11.85 25.16 36.56
C ALA A 524 12.33 23.89 37.30
N GLY A 525 13.62 23.56 37.23
CA GLY A 525 14.22 22.43 37.93
C GLY A 525 13.96 21.08 37.23
N LYS A 526 13.44 21.06 35.99
CA LYS A 526 13.29 19.84 35.22
C LYS A 526 14.54 19.56 34.41
N ASN A 527 14.84 18.29 34.18
CA ASN A 527 15.98 17.85 33.38
C ASN A 527 15.72 16.50 32.69
N ASP A 528 16.54 16.27 31.69
CA ASP A 528 16.68 14.95 31.10
C ASP A 528 17.25 13.97 32.11
N LYS A 529 16.76 12.71 32.03
CA LYS A 529 17.26 11.68 32.96
C LYS A 529 17.14 10.26 32.42
N ILE A 530 18.00 9.39 32.93
CA ILE A 530 17.92 7.95 32.81
C ILE A 530 17.53 7.36 34.16
N ILE A 531 16.53 6.49 34.18
CA ILE A 531 16.08 5.77 35.37
C ILE A 531 16.30 4.28 35.12
N SER A 532 17.27 3.67 35.81
CA SER A 532 17.52 2.23 35.75
C SER A 532 16.93 1.53 36.97
N GLN A 533 16.16 0.47 36.74
CA GLN A 533 15.70 -0.45 37.79
C GLN A 533 16.80 -1.43 38.21
N GLY A 534 17.82 -1.63 37.39
CA GLY A 534 19.01 -2.41 37.69
C GLY A 534 20.20 -1.53 38.07
N SER A 535 21.39 -1.92 37.62
CA SER A 535 22.64 -1.22 37.88
C SER A 535 23.02 -0.21 36.80
N ALA A 536 23.87 0.74 37.13
CA ALA A 536 24.57 1.59 36.18
C ALA A 536 26.08 1.40 36.31
N SER A 537 26.78 1.21 35.18
CA SER A 537 28.23 1.12 35.11
C SER A 537 28.79 2.30 34.32
N LEU A 538 29.48 3.20 34.99
CA LEU A 538 30.05 4.43 34.42
C LEU A 538 31.58 4.26 34.34
N LYS A 539 32.07 3.87 33.16
CA LYS A 539 33.51 3.64 32.95
C LYS A 539 34.23 4.89 32.41
N GLY A 540 33.66 6.07 32.59
CA GLY A 540 34.02 7.32 31.97
C GLY A 540 32.91 7.85 31.08
N GLY A 541 33.28 8.70 30.11
CA GLY A 541 32.34 9.40 29.23
C GLY A 541 32.01 10.82 29.70
N THR A 542 31.56 11.65 28.80
CA THR A 542 31.32 13.07 29.05
C THR A 542 29.83 13.36 29.21
N VAL A 543 29.47 14.12 30.25
CA VAL A 543 28.14 14.73 30.39
C VAL A 543 28.20 16.14 29.84
N SER A 544 27.34 16.42 28.85
CA SER A 544 27.17 17.78 28.32
C SER A 544 25.79 18.30 28.68
N VAL A 545 25.73 19.49 29.32
CA VAL A 545 24.47 20.09 29.74
C VAL A 545 24.11 21.23 28.79
N THR A 546 22.87 21.25 28.33
CA THR A 546 22.30 22.31 27.52
C THR A 546 21.03 22.85 28.16
N LEU A 547 20.64 24.06 27.77
CA LEU A 547 19.35 24.62 28.18
C LEU A 547 18.27 24.19 27.21
N GLU A 548 17.13 23.82 27.78
CA GLU A 548 15.91 23.63 27.00
C GLU A 548 15.60 24.89 26.19
N ASN A 549 15.18 24.74 24.94
CA ASN A 549 14.83 25.86 24.07
C ASN A 549 13.80 26.78 24.75
N GLN A 550 14.19 28.02 24.98
CA GLN A 550 13.35 29.05 25.56
C GLN A 550 12.86 30.01 24.47
N ASN A 551 11.56 30.32 24.48
CA ASN A 551 10.96 31.30 23.57
C ASN A 551 11.33 32.76 23.94
N SER A 552 12.02 32.97 25.07
CA SER A 552 12.43 34.29 25.57
C SER A 552 13.79 34.21 26.25
N PRO A 553 14.57 35.29 26.26
CA PRO A 553 15.81 35.35 27.03
C PRO A 553 15.56 35.06 28.51
N LEU A 554 16.49 34.33 29.13
CA LEU A 554 16.45 34.04 30.57
C LEU A 554 16.53 35.31 31.40
N SER A 555 15.69 35.43 32.44
CA SER A 555 15.81 36.46 33.44
C SER A 555 17.00 36.19 34.38
N LYS A 556 17.46 37.21 35.13
CA LYS A 556 18.48 37.01 36.18
C LYS A 556 18.05 35.99 37.22
N GLN A 557 16.76 35.94 37.53
CA GLN A 557 16.19 34.95 38.47
C GLN A 557 16.30 33.54 37.93
N ASP A 558 15.98 33.32 36.64
CA ASP A 558 16.12 32.02 35.97
C ASP A 558 17.57 31.54 35.97
N ILE A 559 18.51 32.45 35.69
CA ILE A 559 19.95 32.15 35.69
C ILE A 559 20.41 31.73 37.11
N ASN A 560 20.04 32.48 38.15
CA ASN A 560 20.38 32.11 39.53
C ASN A 560 19.79 30.76 39.90
N GLN A 561 18.51 30.50 39.54
CA GLN A 561 17.85 29.24 39.83
C GLN A 561 18.52 28.04 39.15
N LEU A 562 19.02 28.19 37.90
CA LEU A 562 19.78 27.15 37.21
C LEU A 562 21.06 26.75 37.98
N PHE A 563 21.77 27.72 38.54
CA PHE A 563 23.00 27.47 39.32
C PHE A 563 22.73 26.95 40.72
N ASP A 564 21.62 27.33 41.35
CA ASP A 564 21.25 26.94 42.72
C ASP A 564 20.53 25.57 42.75
N THR A 565 20.14 24.99 41.59
CA THR A 565 19.41 23.75 41.50
C THR A 565 20.35 22.55 41.30
N GLN A 566 20.16 21.51 42.08
CA GLN A 566 20.82 20.21 41.88
C GLN A 566 19.97 19.32 40.97
N TYR A 567 20.50 18.93 39.83
CA TYR A 567 19.81 18.10 38.84
C TYR A 567 20.23 16.62 38.94
N THR A 568 19.28 15.73 39.14
CA THR A 568 19.53 14.27 39.12
C THR A 568 19.36 13.77 37.69
N ILE A 569 20.46 13.43 37.01
CA ILE A 569 20.47 13.03 35.59
C ILE A 569 20.43 11.52 35.40
N LEU A 570 20.83 10.72 36.40
CA LEU A 570 20.80 9.25 36.37
C LEU A 570 20.52 8.68 37.74
N THR A 571 19.64 7.68 37.80
CA THR A 571 19.40 6.87 39.00
C THR A 571 19.46 5.38 38.65
N ALA A 572 19.96 4.57 39.58
CA ALA A 572 20.01 3.10 39.44
C ALA A 572 19.66 2.43 40.77
N GLN A 573 18.63 1.57 40.75
CA GLN A 573 18.12 0.96 42.00
C GLN A 573 19.11 -0.03 42.62
N LYS A 574 19.93 -0.71 41.79
CA LYS A 574 20.94 -1.69 42.24
C LYS A 574 22.34 -1.09 42.39
N GLY A 575 22.43 0.26 42.36
CA GLY A 575 23.67 0.99 42.55
C GLY A 575 24.32 1.46 41.27
N ILE A 576 25.22 2.41 41.45
CA ILE A 576 26.04 3.03 40.38
C ILE A 576 27.50 2.66 40.69
N ASP A 577 28.17 2.07 39.72
CA ASP A 577 29.61 1.76 39.77
C ASP A 577 30.35 2.67 38.81
N GLY A 578 31.40 3.37 39.32
CA GLY A 578 32.18 4.30 38.56
C GLY A 578 31.58 5.72 38.50
N GLN A 579 32.08 6.53 37.56
CA GLN A 579 31.65 7.91 37.36
C GLN A 579 31.88 8.36 35.92
N PHE A 580 31.24 9.46 35.51
CA PHE A 580 31.56 10.15 34.29
C PHE A 580 32.89 10.94 34.47
N ASP A 581 33.55 11.20 33.33
CA ASP A 581 34.73 12.06 33.31
C ASP A 581 34.32 13.50 33.63
N ALA A 582 35.21 14.24 34.32
CA ALA A 582 34.95 15.61 34.76
C ALA A 582 34.95 16.61 33.60
#